data_3311eaa8df82e3571a6b18418853429f
#
_entry.id   3311eaa8df82e3571a6b18418853429f
#
_cell.length_a   1.000
_cell.length_b   1.000
_cell.length_c   1.000
_cell.angle_alpha   90.00
_cell.angle_beta   90.00
_cell.angle_gamma   90.00
#
_symmetry.space_group_name_H-M   'P 1'
#
loop_
_entity.id
_entity.type
_entity.pdbx_description
1 polymer ?
#
loop_
_entity_poly.entity_id
_entity_poly.type
_entity_poly.pdbx_seq_one_letter_code
_entity_poly.pdbx_strand_id
1 'polypeptide(L)'
;MKPKILLLHGFLGSIKQMEPLEECLKDHFQVYSYDLPGHHGKSFPEEKFTFTTLQQHLYEYIKEFQLNGCFVFGYELGGYLALMLEVKRSGTFDGIFTWATDYDWSHQKVQTYKQLLSADKIEKHDTLFADKLNLLHFPSDWKEICKETLQLIEYTSKHTLSENDIDNILCKVCVAIGDQDEIVSIEESAAFYRQLPSGSLLVLPNTKHAIEELNLELLKSEIIRLTQSL
;
A
#
# COMPACT_ATOMS: atom_id res chain seq x y z
N MET A 1 13.10 -17.02 16.53
CA MET A 1 13.47 -16.09 15.44
C MET A 1 12.45 -14.97 15.44
N LYS A 2 12.83 -13.73 15.07
CA LYS A 2 11.84 -12.65 14.90
C LYS A 2 10.89 -13.00 13.75
N PRO A 3 9.58 -12.68 13.85
CA PRO A 3 8.67 -12.82 12.71
C PRO A 3 9.11 -11.90 11.57
N LYS A 4 8.78 -12.29 10.34
CA LYS A 4 9.07 -11.49 9.14
C LYS A 4 7.94 -10.52 8.87
N ILE A 5 8.29 -9.28 8.47
CA ILE A 5 7.32 -8.29 8.00
C ILE A 5 7.81 -7.68 6.68
N LEU A 6 6.89 -7.54 5.73
CA LEU A 6 7.12 -6.91 4.43
C LEU A 6 6.46 -5.52 4.41
N LEU A 7 7.19 -4.49 4.02
CA LEU A 7 6.69 -3.13 3.87
C LEU A 7 6.47 -2.82 2.39
N LEU A 8 5.27 -2.34 2.05
CA LEU A 8 4.86 -1.95 0.71
C LEU A 8 4.44 -0.48 0.71
N HIS A 9 5.08 0.33 -0.13
CA HIS A 9 4.80 1.77 -0.23
C HIS A 9 3.54 2.06 -1.08
N GLY A 10 3.09 3.32 -1.03
CA GLY A 10 1.94 3.83 -1.76
C GLY A 10 2.28 4.42 -3.14
N PHE A 11 1.30 5.16 -3.69
CA PHE A 11 1.46 5.90 -4.94
C PHE A 11 2.62 6.89 -4.86
N LEU A 12 3.43 6.96 -5.93
CA LEU A 12 4.60 7.84 -6.00
C LEU A 12 5.59 7.71 -4.84
N GLY A 13 5.49 6.62 -4.05
CA GLY A 13 6.35 6.34 -2.92
C GLY A 13 7.56 5.49 -3.27
N SER A 14 8.30 5.08 -2.25
CA SER A 14 9.41 4.12 -2.36
C SER A 14 9.74 3.53 -0.98
N ILE A 15 10.69 2.57 -0.94
CA ILE A 15 11.24 2.07 0.32
C ILE A 15 11.85 3.19 1.18
N LYS A 16 12.33 4.29 0.58
CA LYS A 16 12.85 5.45 1.33
C LYS A 16 11.81 6.07 2.25
N GLN A 17 10.57 6.10 1.82
CA GLN A 17 9.44 6.56 2.63
C GLN A 17 9.17 5.62 3.81
N MET A 18 9.51 4.33 3.67
CA MET A 18 9.32 3.31 4.69
C MET A 18 10.48 3.20 5.70
N GLU A 19 11.65 3.78 5.41
CA GLU A 19 12.85 3.68 6.28
C GLU A 19 12.59 4.03 7.76
N PRO A 20 11.83 5.09 8.10
CA PRO A 20 11.53 5.39 9.51
C PRO A 20 10.71 4.29 10.20
N LEU A 21 9.76 3.68 9.48
CA LEU A 21 8.97 2.57 9.99
C LEU A 21 9.80 1.29 10.11
N GLU A 22 10.65 1.01 9.13
CA GLU A 22 11.60 -0.12 9.16
C GLU A 22 12.50 -0.03 10.39
N GLU A 23 13.11 1.13 10.64
CA GLU A 23 13.94 1.37 11.82
C GLU A 23 13.17 1.15 13.13
N CYS A 24 11.91 1.59 13.17
CA CYS A 24 11.03 1.44 14.33
C CYS A 24 10.66 -0.03 14.61
N LEU A 25 10.57 -0.87 13.56
CA LEU A 25 10.12 -2.27 13.64
C LEU A 25 11.26 -3.28 13.82
N LYS A 26 12.51 -2.95 13.48
CA LYS A 26 13.65 -3.88 13.40
C LYS A 26 13.93 -4.66 14.70
N ASP A 27 13.57 -4.12 15.87
CA ASP A 27 13.77 -4.81 17.13
C ASP A 27 12.78 -5.94 17.35
N HIS A 28 11.62 -5.89 16.72
CA HIS A 28 10.54 -6.87 16.83
C HIS A 28 10.43 -7.80 15.65
N PHE A 29 10.83 -7.34 14.46
CA PHE A 29 10.68 -8.06 13.18
C PHE A 29 12.01 -8.20 12.44
N GLN A 30 12.06 -9.19 11.56
CA GLN A 30 12.95 -9.19 10.42
C GLN A 30 12.22 -8.45 9.30
N VAL A 31 12.63 -7.19 9.05
CA VAL A 31 11.93 -6.29 8.14
C VAL A 31 12.47 -6.46 6.72
N TYR A 32 11.57 -6.46 5.76
CA TYR A 32 11.84 -6.44 4.32
C TYR A 32 11.05 -5.30 3.70
N SER A 33 11.65 -4.58 2.77
CA SER A 33 11.01 -3.47 2.07
C SER A 33 11.07 -3.72 0.56
N TYR A 34 9.99 -3.46 -0.15
CA TYR A 34 9.87 -3.73 -1.57
C TYR A 34 9.50 -2.48 -2.35
N ASP A 35 10.38 -2.06 -3.28
CA ASP A 35 10.03 -1.04 -4.28
C ASP A 35 9.22 -1.65 -5.40
N LEU A 36 8.07 -1.04 -5.69
CA LEU A 36 7.26 -1.39 -6.84
C LEU A 36 8.04 -1.15 -8.16
N PRO A 37 7.80 -1.94 -9.21
CA PRO A 37 8.36 -1.69 -10.53
C PRO A 37 8.10 -0.24 -10.98
N GLY A 38 9.07 0.36 -11.67
CA GLY A 38 9.02 1.75 -12.10
C GLY A 38 9.44 2.78 -11.04
N HIS A 39 9.40 2.42 -9.75
CA HIS A 39 9.71 3.34 -8.64
C HIS A 39 11.19 3.23 -8.21
N HIS A 40 11.72 4.31 -7.63
CA HIS A 40 13.06 4.36 -7.02
C HIS A 40 14.17 3.81 -7.94
N GLY A 41 14.18 4.24 -9.18
CA GLY A 41 15.18 3.81 -10.17
C GLY A 41 15.01 2.41 -10.76
N LYS A 42 13.96 1.68 -10.37
CA LYS A 42 13.62 0.41 -11.01
C LYS A 42 12.94 0.63 -12.35
N SER A 43 13.21 -0.24 -13.31
CA SER A 43 12.51 -0.22 -14.59
C SER A 43 11.05 -0.63 -14.44
N PHE A 44 10.19 -0.10 -15.31
CA PHE A 44 8.87 -0.66 -15.51
C PHE A 44 8.98 -2.08 -16.09
N PRO A 45 8.01 -2.97 -15.83
CA PRO A 45 7.95 -4.25 -16.50
C PRO A 45 7.73 -4.06 -18.00
N GLU A 46 8.20 -5.03 -18.82
CA GLU A 46 7.92 -5.03 -20.25
C GLU A 46 6.43 -5.24 -20.57
N GLU A 47 5.73 -5.92 -19.65
CA GLU A 47 4.29 -6.10 -19.68
C GLU A 47 3.59 -4.81 -19.21
N LYS A 48 2.25 -4.75 -19.46
CA LYS A 48 1.44 -3.63 -18.96
C LYS A 48 1.52 -3.52 -17.43
N PHE A 49 1.64 -2.29 -16.96
CA PHE A 49 1.60 -1.97 -15.53
C PHE A 49 0.17 -2.14 -14.98
N THR A 50 -0.11 -3.34 -14.49
CA THR A 50 -1.41 -3.75 -13.94
C THR A 50 -1.24 -4.42 -12.59
N PHE A 51 -2.32 -4.53 -11.80
CA PHE A 51 -2.25 -5.30 -10.56
C PHE A 51 -1.81 -6.75 -10.79
N THR A 52 -2.21 -7.37 -11.89
CA THR A 52 -1.76 -8.74 -12.22
C THR A 52 -0.25 -8.81 -12.36
N THR A 53 0.35 -7.84 -13.05
CA THR A 53 1.81 -7.75 -13.20
C THR A 53 2.49 -7.43 -11.87
N LEU A 54 1.96 -6.45 -11.12
CA LEU A 54 2.49 -6.12 -9.79
C LEU A 54 2.42 -7.29 -8.81
N GLN A 55 1.31 -8.04 -8.79
CA GLN A 55 1.17 -9.26 -7.98
C GLN A 55 2.22 -10.32 -8.34
N GLN A 56 2.51 -10.48 -9.63
CA GLN A 56 3.50 -11.45 -10.09
C GLN A 56 4.90 -11.06 -9.60
N HIS A 57 5.31 -9.81 -9.81
CA HIS A 57 6.61 -9.31 -9.35
C HIS A 57 6.76 -9.36 -7.81
N LEU A 58 5.71 -8.96 -7.08
CA LEU A 58 5.70 -9.06 -5.62
C LEU A 58 5.81 -10.51 -5.16
N TYR A 59 5.09 -11.43 -5.80
CA TYR A 59 5.16 -12.85 -5.45
C TYR A 59 6.53 -13.47 -5.74
N GLU A 60 7.19 -13.07 -6.81
CA GLU A 60 8.56 -13.49 -7.10
C GLU A 60 9.54 -13.01 -6.02
N TYR A 61 9.42 -11.77 -5.58
CA TYR A 61 10.17 -11.25 -4.43
C TYR A 61 9.90 -12.04 -3.15
N ILE A 62 8.63 -12.34 -2.85
CA ILE A 62 8.24 -13.15 -1.69
C ILE A 62 8.89 -14.54 -1.75
N LYS A 63 8.94 -15.17 -2.91
CA LYS A 63 9.60 -16.47 -3.08
C LYS A 63 11.11 -16.39 -2.92
N GLU A 64 11.75 -15.39 -3.55
CA GLU A 64 13.20 -15.18 -3.51
C GLU A 64 13.68 -15.05 -2.06
N PHE A 65 12.98 -14.23 -1.25
CA PHE A 65 13.34 -13.97 0.14
C PHE A 65 12.64 -14.91 1.15
N GLN A 66 11.93 -15.93 0.67
CA GLN A 66 11.23 -16.92 1.50
C GLN A 66 10.28 -16.27 2.52
N LEU A 67 9.43 -15.35 2.03
CA LEU A 67 8.52 -14.56 2.87
C LEU A 67 7.09 -15.13 2.95
N ASN A 68 6.85 -16.38 2.48
CA ASN A 68 5.53 -16.99 2.67
C ASN A 68 5.21 -17.08 4.17
N GLY A 69 3.99 -16.69 4.54
CA GLY A 69 3.56 -16.60 5.93
C GLY A 69 4.16 -15.39 6.68
N CYS A 70 4.68 -14.38 5.99
CA CYS A 70 5.08 -13.14 6.65
C CYS A 70 3.87 -12.25 6.95
N PHE A 71 4.06 -11.30 7.86
CA PHE A 71 3.15 -10.17 7.97
C PHE A 71 3.45 -9.16 6.86
N VAL A 72 2.44 -8.38 6.47
CA VAL A 72 2.65 -7.25 5.55
C VAL A 72 2.03 -5.98 6.09
N PHE A 73 2.78 -4.89 5.99
CA PHE A 73 2.27 -3.53 6.13
C PHE A 73 2.23 -2.90 4.75
N GLY A 74 1.04 -2.48 4.33
CA GLY A 74 0.85 -1.83 3.04
C GLY A 74 0.25 -0.44 3.18
N TYR A 75 0.92 0.56 2.62
CA TYR A 75 0.43 1.93 2.54
C TYR A 75 -0.26 2.15 1.19
N GLU A 76 -1.45 2.75 1.17
CA GLU A 76 -2.23 3.05 -0.04
C GLU A 76 -2.27 1.86 -1.03
N LEU A 77 -1.65 2.05 -2.22
CA LEU A 77 -1.50 1.03 -3.26
C LEU A 77 -0.91 -0.27 -2.73
N GLY A 78 0.11 -0.18 -1.85
CA GLY A 78 0.75 -1.34 -1.25
C GLY A 78 -0.22 -2.18 -0.41
N GLY A 79 -1.15 -1.53 0.30
CA GLY A 79 -2.20 -2.21 1.04
C GLY A 79 -3.17 -2.96 0.13
N TYR A 80 -3.65 -2.31 -0.92
CA TYR A 80 -4.55 -2.94 -1.89
C TYR A 80 -3.86 -4.08 -2.67
N LEU A 81 -2.58 -3.90 -3.03
CA LEU A 81 -1.78 -4.94 -3.68
C LEU A 81 -1.61 -6.19 -2.80
N ALA A 82 -1.39 -6.01 -1.50
CA ALA A 82 -1.30 -7.13 -0.55
C ALA A 82 -2.62 -7.91 -0.49
N LEU A 83 -3.76 -7.23 -0.38
CA LEU A 83 -5.08 -7.86 -0.38
C LEU A 83 -5.33 -8.63 -1.69
N MET A 84 -5.07 -8.02 -2.83
CA MET A 84 -5.25 -8.67 -4.13
C MET A 84 -4.33 -9.89 -4.30
N LEU A 85 -3.11 -9.85 -3.76
CA LEU A 85 -2.21 -11.01 -3.80
C LEU A 85 -2.71 -12.13 -2.92
N GLU A 86 -3.21 -11.84 -1.72
CA GLU A 86 -3.78 -12.83 -0.80
C GLU A 86 -5.02 -13.51 -1.41
N VAL A 87 -5.91 -12.75 -2.06
CA VAL A 87 -7.05 -13.32 -2.83
C VAL A 87 -6.59 -14.29 -3.89
N LYS A 88 -5.57 -13.92 -4.66
CA LYS A 88 -5.05 -14.75 -5.76
C LYS A 88 -4.26 -15.97 -5.27
N ARG A 89 -3.63 -15.85 -4.11
CA ARG A 89 -2.72 -16.83 -3.51
C ARG A 89 -2.92 -16.89 -2.00
N SER A 90 -4.05 -17.45 -1.59
CA SER A 90 -4.41 -17.57 -0.17
C SER A 90 -3.31 -18.27 0.63
N GLY A 91 -3.04 -17.73 1.82
CA GLY A 91 -1.96 -18.18 2.70
C GLY A 91 -0.58 -17.62 2.35
N THR A 92 -0.51 -16.57 1.51
CA THR A 92 0.73 -15.82 1.27
C THR A 92 1.15 -15.06 2.52
N PHE A 93 0.20 -14.48 3.25
CA PHE A 93 0.43 -13.68 4.44
C PHE A 93 -0.26 -14.28 5.68
N ASP A 94 0.42 -14.20 6.83
CA ASP A 94 -0.17 -14.53 8.14
C ASP A 94 -1.08 -13.41 8.64
N GLY A 95 -0.80 -12.17 8.23
CA GLY A 95 -1.63 -11.00 8.52
C GLY A 95 -1.28 -9.80 7.67
N ILE A 96 -2.29 -8.98 7.39
CA ILE A 96 -2.19 -7.77 6.57
C ILE A 96 -2.57 -6.56 7.43
N PHE A 97 -1.70 -5.56 7.47
CA PHE A 97 -1.99 -4.26 8.03
C PHE A 97 -2.01 -3.24 6.89
N THR A 98 -3.16 -2.66 6.60
CA THR A 98 -3.29 -1.62 5.59
C THR A 98 -3.33 -0.26 6.25
N TRP A 99 -2.64 0.73 5.68
CA TRP A 99 -2.70 2.13 6.10
C TRP A 99 -3.17 3.01 4.96
N ALA A 100 -4.21 3.81 5.21
CA ALA A 100 -4.73 4.80 4.26
C ALA A 100 -4.95 4.21 2.85
N THR A 101 -5.47 2.99 2.80
CA THR A 101 -5.69 2.23 1.56
C THR A 101 -7.08 2.52 1.01
N ASP A 102 -7.16 2.83 -0.29
CA ASP A 102 -8.44 2.96 -1.00
C ASP A 102 -9.05 1.59 -1.29
N TYR A 103 -10.35 1.51 -1.07
CA TYR A 103 -11.19 0.35 -1.39
C TYR A 103 -12.31 0.72 -2.35
N ASP A 104 -12.67 2.01 -2.43
CA ASP A 104 -13.64 2.56 -3.37
C ASP A 104 -12.96 3.00 -4.66
N TRP A 105 -13.15 2.24 -5.74
CA TRP A 105 -12.63 2.55 -7.07
C TRP A 105 -13.74 3.13 -7.96
N SER A 106 -14.67 3.87 -7.39
CA SER A 106 -15.75 4.55 -8.12
C SER A 106 -15.23 5.52 -9.16
N HIS A 107 -16.07 5.86 -10.13
CA HIS A 107 -15.73 6.87 -11.13
C HIS A 107 -15.30 8.20 -10.51
N GLN A 108 -15.96 8.62 -9.42
CA GLN A 108 -15.62 9.85 -8.70
C GLN A 108 -14.20 9.79 -8.12
N LYS A 109 -13.84 8.66 -7.48
CA LYS A 109 -12.50 8.45 -6.92
C LYS A 109 -11.43 8.49 -8.01
N VAL A 110 -11.67 7.84 -9.16
CA VAL A 110 -10.78 7.90 -10.33
C VAL A 110 -10.57 9.34 -10.81
N GLN A 111 -11.62 10.18 -10.85
CA GLN A 111 -11.48 11.59 -11.21
C GLN A 111 -10.64 12.37 -10.20
N THR A 112 -10.78 12.07 -8.90
CA THR A 112 -9.95 12.67 -7.85
C THR A 112 -8.48 12.33 -8.09
N TYR A 113 -8.13 11.06 -8.34
CA TYR A 113 -6.76 10.66 -8.63
C TYR A 113 -6.20 11.28 -9.91
N LYS A 114 -7.03 11.49 -10.95
CA LYS A 114 -6.61 12.24 -12.15
C LYS A 114 -6.18 13.68 -11.85
N GLN A 115 -6.73 14.27 -10.79
CA GLN A 115 -6.30 15.60 -10.37
C GLN A 115 -5.03 15.55 -9.50
N LEU A 116 -4.97 14.60 -8.57
CA LEU A 116 -3.85 14.44 -7.63
C LEU A 116 -2.56 13.99 -8.34
N LEU A 117 -2.66 13.05 -9.27
CA LEU A 117 -1.52 12.46 -10.00
C LEU A 117 -1.25 13.14 -11.35
N SER A 118 -1.81 14.34 -11.59
CA SER A 118 -1.49 15.11 -12.79
C SER A 118 -0.09 15.70 -12.70
N ALA A 119 0.87 15.12 -13.42
CA ALA A 119 2.26 15.58 -13.41
C ALA A 119 2.40 17.06 -13.75
N ASP A 120 1.63 17.56 -14.74
CA ASP A 120 1.62 18.97 -15.12
C ASP A 120 1.14 19.88 -13.98
N LYS A 121 0.14 19.42 -13.20
CA LYS A 121 -0.35 20.19 -12.05
C LYS A 121 0.65 20.17 -10.90
N ILE A 122 1.23 19.03 -10.61
CA ILE A 122 2.28 18.88 -9.58
C ILE A 122 3.44 19.81 -9.93
N GLU A 123 3.96 19.74 -11.14
CA GLU A 123 5.09 20.59 -11.57
C GLU A 123 4.78 22.09 -11.53
N LYS A 124 3.54 22.46 -11.86
CA LYS A 124 3.13 23.86 -11.89
C LYS A 124 2.79 24.46 -10.53
N HIS A 125 2.20 23.68 -9.63
CA HIS A 125 1.60 24.17 -8.39
C HIS A 125 2.33 23.71 -7.13
N ASP A 126 3.17 22.68 -7.22
CA ASP A 126 3.99 22.16 -6.11
C ASP A 126 5.38 21.74 -6.61
N THR A 127 6.17 22.75 -6.97
CA THR A 127 7.53 22.51 -7.48
C THR A 127 8.43 21.80 -6.48
N LEU A 128 8.24 22.02 -5.17
CA LEU A 128 9.01 21.33 -4.13
C LEU A 128 8.70 19.84 -4.10
N PHE A 129 7.43 19.48 -4.28
CA PHE A 129 7.04 18.07 -4.37
C PHE A 129 7.56 17.44 -5.67
N ALA A 130 7.48 18.15 -6.81
CA ALA A 130 8.04 17.70 -8.07
C ALA A 130 9.56 17.43 -7.95
N ASP A 131 10.32 18.32 -7.31
CA ASP A 131 11.75 18.14 -7.06
C ASP A 131 12.03 16.92 -6.16
N LYS A 132 11.23 16.73 -5.11
CA LYS A 132 11.31 15.54 -4.25
C LYS A 132 11.07 14.26 -5.05
N LEU A 133 10.03 14.21 -5.89
CA LEU A 133 9.73 13.05 -6.73
C LEU A 133 10.88 12.76 -7.71
N ASN A 134 11.46 13.80 -8.31
CA ASN A 134 12.59 13.65 -9.20
C ASN A 134 13.81 13.02 -8.49
N LEU A 135 14.13 13.51 -7.29
CA LEU A 135 15.23 12.94 -6.49
C LEU A 135 14.93 11.51 -6.02
N LEU A 136 13.69 11.25 -5.61
CA LEU A 136 13.27 9.95 -5.08
C LEU A 136 13.34 8.86 -6.14
N HIS A 137 12.93 9.17 -7.36
CA HIS A 137 12.78 8.16 -8.41
C HIS A 137 13.93 8.11 -9.40
N PHE A 138 14.89 9.06 -9.36
CA PHE A 138 16.03 9.03 -10.28
C PHE A 138 16.70 7.64 -10.33
N PRO A 139 17.04 7.10 -11.54
CA PRO A 139 16.92 7.68 -12.88
C PRO A 139 15.54 7.47 -13.55
N SER A 140 14.55 6.91 -12.89
CA SER A 140 13.18 6.79 -13.43
C SER A 140 12.51 8.17 -13.54
N ASP A 141 11.67 8.35 -14.56
CA ASP A 141 10.87 9.56 -14.70
C ASP A 141 9.59 9.47 -13.85
N TRP A 142 9.49 10.27 -12.80
CA TRP A 142 8.31 10.30 -11.94
C TRP A 142 7.01 10.68 -12.69
N LYS A 143 7.10 11.40 -13.82
CA LYS A 143 5.94 11.73 -14.66
C LYS A 143 5.40 10.47 -15.36
N GLU A 144 6.29 9.56 -15.75
CA GLU A 144 5.89 8.26 -16.26
C GLU A 144 5.23 7.43 -15.16
N ILE A 145 5.74 7.48 -13.93
CA ILE A 145 5.11 6.82 -12.78
C ILE A 145 3.68 7.34 -12.58
N CYS A 146 3.47 8.65 -12.60
CA CYS A 146 2.12 9.24 -12.54
C CYS A 146 1.19 8.69 -13.63
N LYS A 147 1.67 8.66 -14.86
CA LYS A 147 0.90 8.19 -16.02
C LYS A 147 0.52 6.71 -15.89
N GLU A 148 1.48 5.85 -15.57
CA GLU A 148 1.25 4.41 -15.42
C GLU A 148 0.36 4.11 -14.20
N THR A 149 0.52 4.85 -13.11
CA THR A 149 -0.36 4.76 -11.93
C THR A 149 -1.80 5.13 -12.28
N LEU A 150 -2.02 6.18 -13.07
CA LEU A 150 -3.37 6.53 -13.52
C LEU A 150 -4.00 5.44 -14.40
N GLN A 151 -3.23 4.80 -15.28
CA GLN A 151 -3.72 3.67 -16.07
C GLN A 151 -4.07 2.47 -15.18
N LEU A 152 -3.25 2.21 -14.15
CA LEU A 152 -3.52 1.17 -13.15
C LEU A 152 -4.84 1.44 -12.42
N ILE A 153 -5.07 2.67 -11.95
CA ILE A 153 -6.30 3.09 -11.26
C ILE A 153 -7.52 2.94 -12.17
N GLU A 154 -7.43 3.38 -13.43
CA GLU A 154 -8.50 3.21 -14.42
C GLU A 154 -8.81 1.74 -14.74
N TYR A 155 -7.80 0.89 -14.74
CA TYR A 155 -7.99 -0.55 -14.88
C TYR A 155 -8.67 -1.13 -13.64
N THR A 156 -8.21 -0.76 -12.45
CA THR A 156 -8.74 -1.26 -11.17
C THR A 156 -10.20 -0.91 -10.99
N SER A 157 -10.62 0.29 -11.40
CA SER A 157 -12.02 0.70 -11.31
C SER A 157 -13.02 -0.22 -12.05
N LYS A 158 -12.51 -1.06 -12.94
CA LYS A 158 -13.28 -2.05 -13.70
C LYS A 158 -13.08 -3.49 -13.19
N HIS A 159 -12.15 -3.68 -12.27
CA HIS A 159 -11.70 -4.99 -11.79
C HIS A 159 -11.44 -4.95 -10.28
N THR A 160 -12.40 -4.42 -9.53
CA THR A 160 -12.36 -4.34 -8.05
C THR A 160 -12.49 -5.73 -7.44
N LEU A 161 -12.08 -5.84 -6.18
CA LEU A 161 -12.35 -7.03 -5.37
C LEU A 161 -13.89 -7.21 -5.26
N SER A 162 -14.37 -8.38 -5.64
CA SER A 162 -15.77 -8.76 -5.42
C SER A 162 -15.99 -9.23 -3.97
N GLU A 163 -17.23 -9.33 -3.54
CA GLU A 163 -17.58 -9.90 -2.22
C GLU A 163 -16.96 -11.32 -2.06
N ASN A 164 -17.05 -12.15 -3.10
CA ASN A 164 -16.45 -13.48 -3.08
C ASN A 164 -14.91 -13.45 -2.97
N ASP A 165 -14.25 -12.44 -3.54
CA ASP A 165 -12.81 -12.27 -3.39
C ASP A 165 -12.47 -11.90 -1.94
N ILE A 166 -13.24 -11.00 -1.33
CA ILE A 166 -13.05 -10.56 0.05
C ILE A 166 -13.28 -11.71 1.04
N ASP A 167 -14.30 -12.54 0.81
CA ASP A 167 -14.57 -13.74 1.61
C ASP A 167 -13.43 -14.76 1.61
N ASN A 168 -12.58 -14.75 0.59
CA ASN A 168 -11.40 -15.60 0.48
C ASN A 168 -10.15 -15.05 1.17
N ILE A 169 -10.20 -13.85 1.74
CA ILE A 169 -9.11 -13.28 2.56
C ILE A 169 -9.23 -13.86 3.97
N LEU A 170 -8.57 -15.00 4.21
CA LEU A 170 -8.71 -15.75 5.45
C LEU A 170 -7.73 -15.30 6.55
N CYS A 171 -6.63 -14.65 6.18
CA CYS A 171 -5.69 -14.09 7.16
C CYS A 171 -6.32 -12.91 7.91
N LYS A 172 -5.74 -12.53 9.04
CA LYS A 172 -6.18 -11.34 9.77
C LYS A 172 -5.83 -10.07 9.01
N VAL A 173 -6.81 -9.16 8.91
CA VAL A 173 -6.60 -7.86 8.28
C VAL A 173 -6.91 -6.75 9.28
N CYS A 174 -5.95 -5.87 9.53
CA CYS A 174 -6.17 -4.60 10.20
C CYS A 174 -6.30 -3.49 9.16
N VAL A 175 -7.50 -2.97 8.98
CA VAL A 175 -7.76 -1.79 8.15
C VAL A 175 -7.52 -0.57 9.02
N ALA A 176 -6.49 0.23 8.68
CA ALA A 176 -6.11 1.38 9.49
C ALA A 176 -6.16 2.70 8.71
N ILE A 177 -6.64 3.74 9.38
CA ILE A 177 -6.82 5.07 8.80
C ILE A 177 -6.65 6.15 9.85
N GLY A 178 -6.27 7.36 9.43
CA GLY A 178 -6.33 8.56 10.26
C GLY A 178 -7.71 9.22 10.24
N ASP A 179 -8.14 9.81 11.35
CA ASP A 179 -9.42 10.53 11.43
C ASP A 179 -9.43 11.87 10.67
N GLN A 180 -8.25 12.35 10.24
CA GLN A 180 -8.07 13.54 9.42
C GLN A 180 -7.55 13.21 8.02
N ASP A 181 -7.73 11.97 7.56
CA ASP A 181 -7.39 11.57 6.19
C ASP A 181 -8.34 12.27 5.20
N GLU A 182 -7.76 13.07 4.29
CA GLU A 182 -8.48 13.85 3.31
C GLU A 182 -8.69 13.15 1.96
N ILE A 183 -8.12 11.94 1.81
CA ILE A 183 -8.18 11.14 0.57
C ILE A 183 -9.10 9.94 0.74
N VAL A 184 -8.88 9.16 1.80
CA VAL A 184 -9.68 7.98 2.15
C VAL A 184 -10.59 8.29 3.32
N SER A 185 -11.85 7.91 3.28
CA SER A 185 -12.79 8.16 4.37
C SER A 185 -12.83 7.02 5.40
N ILE A 186 -13.18 7.36 6.64
CA ILE A 186 -13.44 6.36 7.69
C ILE A 186 -14.59 5.45 7.26
N GLU A 187 -15.63 6.00 6.62
CA GLU A 187 -16.79 5.27 6.14
C GLU A 187 -16.42 4.21 5.12
N GLU A 188 -15.54 4.55 4.16
CA GLU A 188 -15.00 3.62 3.16
C GLU A 188 -14.23 2.48 3.84
N SER A 189 -13.30 2.82 4.72
CA SER A 189 -12.53 1.84 5.49
C SER A 189 -13.42 0.96 6.37
N ALA A 190 -14.42 1.56 7.00
CA ALA A 190 -15.41 0.86 7.83
C ALA A 190 -16.32 -0.06 7.01
N ALA A 191 -16.70 0.33 5.80
CA ALA A 191 -17.47 -0.50 4.90
C ALA A 191 -16.68 -1.73 4.45
N PHE A 192 -15.39 -1.55 4.14
CA PHE A 192 -14.52 -2.64 3.70
C PHE A 192 -14.23 -3.64 4.82
N TYR A 193 -13.80 -3.19 6.02
CA TYR A 193 -13.44 -4.13 7.09
C TYR A 193 -14.62 -5.01 7.54
N ARG A 194 -15.87 -4.52 7.43
CA ARG A 194 -17.07 -5.31 7.78
C ARG A 194 -17.33 -6.48 6.84
N GLN A 195 -16.74 -6.46 5.64
CA GLN A 195 -16.85 -7.54 4.67
C GLN A 195 -15.79 -8.63 4.90
N LEU A 196 -14.73 -8.33 5.65
CA LEU A 196 -13.63 -9.25 5.88
C LEU A 196 -14.01 -10.33 6.90
N PRO A 197 -13.74 -11.62 6.64
CA PRO A 197 -14.00 -12.72 7.60
C PRO A 197 -13.24 -12.53 8.92
N SER A 198 -12.05 -11.96 8.88
CA SER A 198 -11.19 -11.71 10.05
C SER A 198 -10.62 -10.28 10.03
N GLY A 199 -11.53 -9.31 9.88
CA GLY A 199 -11.19 -7.89 9.81
C GLY A 199 -11.21 -7.18 11.16
N SER A 200 -10.38 -6.15 11.31
CA SER A 200 -10.44 -5.15 12.37
C SER A 200 -10.26 -3.75 11.79
N LEU A 201 -10.85 -2.74 12.44
CA LEU A 201 -10.70 -1.34 12.05
C LEU A 201 -9.91 -0.60 13.13
N LEU A 202 -8.89 0.13 12.72
CA LEU A 202 -8.12 1.03 13.55
C LEU A 202 -8.25 2.46 13.02
N VAL A 203 -8.78 3.37 13.82
CA VAL A 203 -8.80 4.80 13.51
C VAL A 203 -7.84 5.52 14.44
N LEU A 204 -6.80 6.14 13.87
CA LEU A 204 -5.83 6.91 14.64
C LEU A 204 -6.29 8.37 14.78
N PRO A 205 -6.37 8.91 16.00
CA PRO A 205 -6.84 10.27 16.23
C PRO A 205 -5.78 11.30 15.79
N ASN A 206 -6.26 12.45 15.30
CA ASN A 206 -5.43 13.59 14.84
C ASN A 206 -4.36 13.18 13.82
N THR A 207 -4.68 12.24 12.95
CA THR A 207 -3.73 11.66 12.00
C THR A 207 -4.25 11.86 10.57
N LYS A 208 -3.40 12.41 9.72
CA LYS A 208 -3.68 12.61 8.29
C LYS A 208 -3.31 11.39 7.46
N HIS A 209 -3.45 11.54 6.12
CA HIS A 209 -3.16 10.50 5.15
C HIS A 209 -1.68 10.11 5.09
N ALA A 210 -0.78 11.10 5.08
CA ALA A 210 0.64 10.91 4.80
C ALA A 210 1.35 10.08 5.88
N ILE A 211 2.06 9.04 5.44
CA ILE A 211 2.80 8.14 6.34
C ILE A 211 3.90 8.84 7.13
N GLU A 212 4.44 9.93 6.61
CA GLU A 212 5.48 10.75 7.24
C GLU A 212 4.98 11.50 8.48
N GLU A 213 3.67 11.68 8.60
CA GLU A 213 3.04 12.37 9.73
C GLU A 213 2.60 11.41 10.84
N LEU A 214 2.84 10.09 10.68
CA LEU A 214 2.41 9.08 11.63
C LEU A 214 3.20 9.10 12.93
N ASN A 215 2.50 8.85 14.02
CA ASN A 215 3.13 8.44 15.27
C ASN A 215 3.60 6.98 15.15
N LEU A 216 4.88 6.80 14.78
CA LEU A 216 5.45 5.48 14.51
C LEU A 216 5.46 4.56 15.74
N GLU A 217 5.55 5.09 16.96
CA GLU A 217 5.50 4.27 18.19
C GLU A 217 4.10 3.68 18.40
N LEU A 218 3.06 4.48 18.14
CA LEU A 218 1.69 4.00 18.19
C LEU A 218 1.44 2.98 17.08
N LEU A 219 1.85 3.27 15.84
CA LEU A 219 1.71 2.35 14.71
C LEU A 219 2.44 1.03 14.99
N LYS A 220 3.67 1.07 15.49
CA LYS A 220 4.43 -0.12 15.89
C LYS A 220 3.67 -1.00 16.88
N SER A 221 3.10 -0.38 17.93
CA SER A 221 2.36 -1.13 18.94
C SER A 221 1.15 -1.86 18.36
N GLU A 222 0.45 -1.23 17.42
CA GLU A 222 -0.70 -1.84 16.74
C GLU A 222 -0.30 -2.94 15.75
N ILE A 223 0.82 -2.76 15.03
CA ILE A 223 1.38 -3.82 14.17
C ILE A 223 1.77 -5.04 15.03
N ILE A 224 2.46 -4.82 16.16
CA ILE A 224 2.83 -5.91 17.07
C ILE A 224 1.58 -6.61 17.61
N ARG A 225 0.54 -5.85 17.98
CA ARG A 225 -0.74 -6.41 18.46
C ARG A 225 -1.40 -7.33 17.44
N LEU A 226 -1.38 -6.96 16.15
CA LEU A 226 -1.89 -7.83 15.08
C LEU A 226 -1.15 -9.19 15.07
N THR A 227 0.17 -9.17 15.25
CA THR A 227 0.99 -10.40 15.20
C THR A 227 0.82 -11.30 16.43
N GLN A 228 0.46 -10.73 17.58
CA GLN A 228 0.29 -11.50 18.84
C GLN A 228 -1.11 -12.12 18.99
N SER A 229 -2.06 -11.70 18.18
CA SER A 229 -3.42 -12.21 18.22
C SER A 229 -3.60 -13.49 17.36
N LEU A 230 -2.51 -14.05 16.86
CA LEU A 230 -2.42 -15.37 16.23
C LEU A 230 -2.14 -16.43 17.29
#